data_b548e860ad8130bb9b51e9cc7c408388
#
_entry.id   b548e860ad8130bb9b51e9cc7c408388
#
_cell.length_a   1.000
_cell.length_b   1.000
_cell.length_c   1.000
_cell.angle_alpha   90.00
_cell.angle_beta   90.00
_cell.angle_gamma   90.00
#
_symmetry.space_group_name_H-M   'P 1'
#
loop_
_entity.id
_entity.type
_entity.pdbx_description
1 polymer ?
#
loop_
_entity_poly.entity_id
_entity_poly.type
_entity_poly.pdbx_seq_one_letter_code
_entity_poly.pdbx_strand_id
1 'polypeptide(L)'
;RCQSPISGRNLENIAITGEGSINGSGEAWRPLKKGKVTESHWKRVVNSGGVLNKNKDCWFPSEKSLKGLEMSDMNVPVGDMTEAEWLSVKDFLRPVMVNFIECKNVLLEGVLFENSPCWNIHPLMCENVIIDNISVRNPGYSQNGDGLDLESCVNSIIVNSTFDVGDDAICIKSGKDEDGRRRNRPTVNVIIDNCKVFQGHGGFVVGSEMSGGVKNISLTNCQFLGTDVGLRFKSRRGRGGVVENIYIRNINMFNIATESFLFDLYYGGKSASESLEDGDETPIDNIIPAVDETTPAFRNIYVRAITSRNAPRPMLFNAI
;
A
#
# COMPACT_ATOMS: atom_id res chain seq x y z
N ARG A 1 8.46 -4.59 12.67
CA ARG A 1 7.36 -3.76 13.19
C ARG A 1 6.99 -4.19 14.60
N CYS A 2 6.37 -3.29 15.36
CA CYS A 2 5.72 -3.66 16.62
C CYS A 2 4.56 -4.64 16.37
N GLN A 3 4.19 -5.39 17.40
CA GLN A 3 3.04 -6.27 17.34
C GLN A 3 1.76 -5.46 17.05
N SER A 4 0.94 -5.95 16.13
CA SER A 4 -0.32 -5.34 15.79
C SER A 4 -1.32 -5.42 16.95
N PRO A 5 -2.11 -4.36 17.20
CA PRO A 5 -3.14 -4.36 18.25
C PRO A 5 -4.13 -5.51 18.10
N ILE A 6 -4.50 -5.82 16.86
CA ILE A 6 -5.32 -6.99 16.54
C ILE A 6 -4.47 -7.90 15.65
N SER A 7 -4.12 -9.05 16.17
CA SER A 7 -3.26 -9.99 15.46
C SER A 7 -3.63 -11.44 15.74
N GLY A 8 -3.39 -12.28 14.75
CA GLY A 8 -3.55 -13.73 14.83
C GLY A 8 -2.57 -14.44 13.92
N ARG A 9 -2.09 -15.60 14.34
CA ARG A 9 -1.24 -16.44 13.50
C ARG A 9 -1.70 -17.89 13.59
N ASN A 10 -1.77 -18.56 12.43
CA ASN A 10 -2.17 -19.96 12.33
C ASN A 10 -3.54 -20.27 12.98
N LEU A 11 -4.47 -19.30 12.89
CA LEU A 11 -5.83 -19.44 13.44
C LEU A 11 -6.79 -19.86 12.32
N GLU A 12 -7.85 -20.54 12.70
CA GLU A 12 -8.93 -20.95 11.80
C GLU A 12 -10.29 -20.45 12.31
N ASN A 13 -11.19 -20.13 11.36
CA ASN A 13 -12.57 -19.71 11.65
C ASN A 13 -12.65 -18.50 12.58
N ILE A 14 -11.96 -17.43 12.23
CA ILE A 14 -11.92 -16.17 13.00
C ILE A 14 -12.73 -15.08 12.32
N ALA A 15 -13.38 -14.25 13.12
CA ALA A 15 -14.19 -13.15 12.62
C ALA A 15 -14.07 -11.88 13.47
N ILE A 16 -14.17 -10.73 12.82
CA ILE A 16 -14.45 -9.44 13.45
C ILE A 16 -15.72 -8.92 12.77
N THR A 17 -16.81 -8.85 13.51
CA THR A 17 -18.12 -8.49 12.97
C THR A 17 -18.84 -7.47 13.84
N GLY A 18 -19.82 -6.77 13.26
CA GLY A 18 -20.66 -5.80 13.96
C GLY A 18 -20.60 -4.40 13.36
N GLU A 19 -21.24 -3.43 14.01
CA GLU A 19 -21.37 -2.05 13.53
C GLU A 19 -20.51 -1.06 14.33
N GLY A 20 -19.57 -1.55 15.11
CA GLY A 20 -18.66 -0.74 15.93
C GLY A 20 -17.50 -0.14 15.15
N SER A 21 -16.69 0.66 15.86
CA SER A 21 -15.44 1.20 15.32
C SER A 21 -14.22 0.72 16.11
N ILE A 22 -13.13 0.52 15.39
CA ILE A 22 -11.81 0.21 15.93
C ILE A 22 -10.86 1.31 15.50
N ASN A 23 -10.41 2.11 16.48
CA ASN A 23 -9.50 3.22 16.24
C ASN A 23 -8.09 2.87 16.70
N GLY A 24 -7.13 2.98 15.79
CA GLY A 24 -5.73 2.59 16.04
C GLY A 24 -4.87 3.65 16.72
N SER A 25 -5.42 4.84 17.06
CA SER A 25 -4.69 5.97 17.65
C SER A 25 -3.38 6.29 16.92
N GLY A 26 -3.45 6.25 15.60
CA GLY A 26 -2.28 6.32 14.72
C GLY A 26 -1.51 7.64 14.79
N GLU A 27 -2.15 8.72 15.25
CA GLU A 27 -1.49 10.01 15.49
C GLU A 27 -0.35 9.93 16.50
N ALA A 28 -0.40 8.98 17.43
CA ALA A 28 0.67 8.75 18.39
C ALA A 28 1.92 8.11 17.77
N TRP A 29 1.80 7.61 16.55
CA TRP A 29 2.86 6.84 15.89
C TRP A 29 3.37 7.49 14.61
N ARG A 30 2.47 8.15 13.86
CA ARG A 30 2.76 8.61 12.50
C ARG A 30 3.64 9.86 12.49
N PRO A 31 4.68 9.89 11.66
CA PRO A 31 5.31 11.15 11.31
C PRO A 31 4.35 12.01 10.48
N LEU A 32 4.53 13.32 10.50
CA LEU A 32 3.73 14.28 9.74
C LEU A 32 4.62 15.12 8.83
N LYS A 33 4.38 15.09 7.53
CA LYS A 33 5.05 15.97 6.57
C LYS A 33 4.34 17.31 6.51
N LYS A 34 5.08 18.40 6.61
CA LYS A 34 4.55 19.77 6.56
C LYS A 34 3.71 20.03 5.31
N GLY A 35 4.18 19.60 4.15
CA GLY A 35 3.49 19.80 2.88
C GLY A 35 2.17 19.01 2.70
N LYS A 36 1.82 18.12 3.63
CA LYS A 36 0.58 17.31 3.57
C LYS A 36 -0.57 17.90 4.39
N VAL A 37 -0.35 19.00 5.12
CA VAL A 37 -1.35 19.60 6.03
C VAL A 37 -1.34 21.13 5.94
N THR A 38 -2.39 21.75 6.47
CA THR A 38 -2.46 23.20 6.57
C THR A 38 -1.45 23.75 7.60
N GLU A 39 -1.04 25.00 7.44
CA GLU A 39 -0.12 25.66 8.36
C GLU A 39 -0.63 25.68 9.81
N SER A 40 -1.93 25.84 10.02
CA SER A 40 -2.54 25.79 11.36
C SER A 40 -2.45 24.39 11.98
N HIS A 41 -2.67 23.34 11.20
CA HIS A 41 -2.53 21.98 11.67
C HIS A 41 -1.05 21.68 11.99
N TRP A 42 -0.13 22.08 11.11
CA TRP A 42 1.30 21.93 11.33
C TRP A 42 1.75 22.56 12.66
N LYS A 43 1.40 23.84 12.88
CA LYS A 43 1.73 24.54 14.12
C LYS A 43 1.16 23.86 15.36
N ARG A 44 -0.08 23.38 15.28
CA ARG A 44 -0.71 22.65 16.40
C ARG A 44 0.07 21.40 16.76
N VAL A 45 0.48 20.61 15.77
CA VAL A 45 1.22 19.34 16.01
C VAL A 45 2.63 19.63 16.52
N VAL A 46 3.36 20.58 15.93
CA VAL A 46 4.69 20.97 16.43
C VAL A 46 4.63 21.49 17.88
N ASN A 47 3.59 22.23 18.24
CA ASN A 47 3.43 22.74 19.61
C ASN A 47 2.95 21.67 20.61
N SER A 48 2.48 20.50 20.16
CA SER A 48 2.09 19.42 21.05
C SER A 48 3.24 18.60 21.60
N GLY A 49 4.47 18.89 21.17
CA GLY A 49 5.68 18.14 21.52
C GLY A 49 6.24 17.38 20.31
N GLY A 50 7.00 16.30 20.56
CA GLY A 50 7.71 15.58 19.51
C GLY A 50 8.96 16.33 19.01
N VAL A 51 9.47 15.90 17.87
CA VAL A 51 10.72 16.40 17.29
C VAL A 51 10.60 16.64 15.79
N LEU A 52 11.41 17.56 15.27
CA LEU A 52 11.50 17.82 13.84
C LEU A 52 12.77 17.18 13.27
N ASN A 53 12.69 16.73 12.02
CA ASN A 53 13.90 16.37 11.28
C ASN A 53 14.79 17.59 11.01
N LYS A 54 16.01 17.34 10.51
CA LYS A 54 17.02 18.39 10.22
C LYS A 54 16.48 19.50 9.31
N ASN A 55 15.66 19.17 8.32
CA ASN A 55 15.09 20.12 7.36
C ASN A 55 13.85 20.87 7.91
N LYS A 56 13.35 20.50 9.08
CA LYS A 56 12.12 21.05 9.70
C LYS A 56 10.86 20.95 8.81
N ASP A 57 10.81 19.96 7.97
CA ASP A 57 9.70 19.67 7.06
C ASP A 57 8.93 18.39 7.40
N CYS A 58 9.44 17.64 8.38
CA CYS A 58 8.77 16.46 8.92
C CYS A 58 8.83 16.43 10.46
N TRP A 59 7.68 16.28 11.09
CA TRP A 59 7.53 16.10 12.53
C TRP A 59 7.44 14.60 12.86
N PHE A 60 8.03 14.23 13.99
CA PHE A 60 8.01 12.88 14.54
C PHE A 60 7.49 12.89 15.97
N PRO A 61 6.71 11.89 16.40
CA PRO A 61 6.15 11.84 17.75
C PRO A 61 7.22 11.70 18.84
N SER A 62 8.41 11.20 18.53
CA SER A 62 9.49 11.02 19.48
C SER A 62 10.87 11.00 18.81
N GLU A 63 11.92 11.18 19.60
CA GLU A 63 13.32 10.98 19.20
C GLU A 63 13.57 9.54 18.67
N LYS A 64 12.92 8.54 19.26
CA LYS A 64 13.06 7.15 18.81
C LYS A 64 12.49 6.95 17.41
N SER A 65 11.41 7.65 17.08
CA SER A 65 10.83 7.62 15.76
C SER A 65 11.74 8.27 14.72
N LEU A 66 12.31 9.43 15.03
CA LEU A 66 13.27 10.12 14.16
C LEU A 66 14.55 9.28 13.99
N LYS A 67 15.12 8.76 15.06
CA LYS A 67 16.31 7.91 15.03
C LYS A 67 16.13 6.69 14.12
N GLY A 68 14.97 6.04 14.17
CA GLY A 68 14.69 4.91 13.31
C GLY A 68 14.69 5.27 11.82
N LEU A 69 14.20 6.45 11.47
CA LEU A 69 14.27 6.96 10.09
C LEU A 69 15.72 7.20 9.64
N GLU A 70 16.56 7.73 10.53
CA GLU A 70 17.97 8.01 10.23
C GLU A 70 18.81 6.73 10.05
N MET A 71 18.40 5.63 10.70
CA MET A 71 19.08 4.33 10.56
C MET A 71 18.68 3.55 9.32
N SER A 72 17.60 3.93 8.63
CA SER A 72 16.97 3.07 7.63
C SER A 72 16.10 3.87 6.67
N ASP A 73 15.68 3.20 5.60
CA ASP A 73 14.63 3.68 4.72
C ASP A 73 13.25 3.21 5.24
N MET A 74 12.34 4.16 5.41
CA MET A 74 10.89 4.01 5.68
C MET A 74 10.45 2.67 6.33
N ASN A 75 10.42 2.62 7.63
CA ASN A 75 9.89 1.51 8.45
C ASN A 75 10.67 0.17 8.41
N VAL A 76 11.84 0.13 7.80
CA VAL A 76 12.66 -1.08 7.68
C VAL A 76 14.08 -0.78 8.11
N PRO A 77 14.43 -0.87 9.39
CA PRO A 77 15.82 -0.81 9.83
C PRO A 77 16.67 -1.88 9.14
N VAL A 78 17.89 -1.53 8.80
CA VAL A 78 18.81 -2.39 8.05
C VAL A 78 19.88 -2.94 9.00
N GLY A 79 20.22 -4.22 8.83
CA GLY A 79 21.28 -4.91 9.55
C GLY A 79 20.80 -5.72 10.74
N ASP A 80 21.74 -6.45 11.33
CA ASP A 80 21.51 -7.22 12.54
C ASP A 80 21.54 -6.26 13.76
N MET A 81 20.44 -6.18 14.48
CA MET A 81 20.26 -5.31 15.61
C MET A 81 20.05 -6.13 16.88
N THR A 82 20.67 -5.70 17.96
CA THR A 82 20.41 -6.22 19.30
C THR A 82 19.02 -5.76 19.80
N GLU A 83 18.51 -6.44 20.83
CA GLU A 83 17.23 -6.03 21.46
C GLU A 83 17.25 -4.57 21.94
N ALA A 84 18.35 -4.11 22.50
CA ALA A 84 18.50 -2.73 22.96
C ALA A 84 18.43 -1.73 21.79
N GLU A 85 19.00 -2.05 20.64
CA GLU A 85 18.92 -1.23 19.43
C GLU A 85 17.50 -1.20 18.87
N TRP A 86 16.82 -2.35 18.81
CA TRP A 86 15.39 -2.39 18.44
C TRP A 86 14.52 -1.53 19.36
N LEU A 87 14.73 -1.59 20.67
CA LEU A 87 14.02 -0.77 21.64
C LEU A 87 14.32 0.73 21.46
N SER A 88 15.52 1.07 21.01
CA SER A 88 15.92 2.46 20.78
C SER A 88 15.22 3.11 19.59
N VAL A 89 14.63 2.34 18.68
CA VAL A 89 13.87 2.80 17.49
C VAL A 89 12.42 2.30 17.48
N LYS A 90 11.92 1.84 18.63
CA LYS A 90 10.60 1.19 18.73
C LYS A 90 9.48 2.01 18.10
N ASP A 91 9.45 3.32 18.33
CA ASP A 91 8.36 4.19 17.87
C ASP A 91 8.40 4.41 16.34
N PHE A 92 9.52 4.14 15.69
CA PHE A 92 9.63 4.07 14.23
C PHE A 92 8.96 2.81 13.65
N LEU A 93 8.92 1.72 14.42
CA LEU A 93 8.40 0.43 13.99
C LEU A 93 6.87 0.37 14.16
N ARG A 94 6.18 1.29 13.54
CA ARG A 94 4.72 1.45 13.62
C ARG A 94 4.00 0.12 13.39
N PRO A 95 3.04 -0.27 14.25
CA PRO A 95 2.26 -1.48 14.03
C PRO A 95 1.27 -1.31 12.87
N VAL A 96 1.01 -2.36 12.15
CA VAL A 96 -0.21 -2.52 11.34
C VAL A 96 -1.38 -2.72 12.32
N MET A 97 -2.55 -2.18 12.04
CA MET A 97 -3.66 -2.26 12.98
C MET A 97 -4.23 -3.66 13.10
N VAL A 98 -4.57 -4.28 11.98
CA VAL A 98 -5.09 -5.66 11.93
C VAL A 98 -4.15 -6.51 11.09
N ASN A 99 -3.52 -7.51 11.70
CA ASN A 99 -2.59 -8.39 11.01
C ASN A 99 -2.88 -9.88 11.31
N PHE A 100 -3.44 -10.57 10.34
CA PHE A 100 -3.63 -12.02 10.39
C PHE A 100 -2.60 -12.71 9.50
N ILE A 101 -1.88 -13.66 10.06
CA ILE A 101 -0.77 -14.35 9.37
C ILE A 101 -1.06 -15.85 9.32
N GLU A 102 -1.07 -16.42 8.11
CA GLU A 102 -1.29 -17.87 7.91
C GLU A 102 -2.60 -18.37 8.54
N CYS A 103 -3.64 -17.51 8.54
CA CYS A 103 -4.96 -17.85 9.07
C CYS A 103 -5.88 -18.39 7.96
N LYS A 104 -6.88 -19.18 8.33
CA LYS A 104 -7.89 -19.74 7.42
C LYS A 104 -9.30 -19.34 7.84
N ASN A 105 -10.16 -19.12 6.84
CA ASN A 105 -11.56 -18.73 7.04
C ASN A 105 -11.67 -17.49 7.92
N VAL A 106 -11.20 -16.36 7.39
CA VAL A 106 -11.20 -15.06 8.06
C VAL A 106 -12.38 -14.22 7.56
N LEU A 107 -13.19 -13.69 8.45
CA LEU A 107 -14.30 -12.79 8.14
C LEU A 107 -14.12 -11.44 8.82
N LEU A 108 -14.19 -10.35 8.04
CA LEU A 108 -14.32 -8.98 8.53
C LEU A 108 -15.63 -8.42 7.98
N GLU A 109 -16.58 -8.04 8.84
CA GLU A 109 -17.91 -7.62 8.40
C GLU A 109 -18.47 -6.46 9.21
N GLY A 110 -18.95 -5.41 8.54
CA GLY A 110 -19.73 -4.31 9.11
C GLY A 110 -18.93 -3.25 9.89
N VAL A 111 -17.71 -3.52 10.28
CA VAL A 111 -16.90 -2.72 11.21
C VAL A 111 -16.23 -1.53 10.52
N LEU A 112 -16.14 -0.39 11.22
CA LEU A 112 -15.27 0.73 10.86
C LEU A 112 -13.88 0.52 11.44
N PHE A 113 -12.86 0.45 10.58
CA PHE A 113 -11.45 0.44 10.95
C PHE A 113 -10.84 1.80 10.65
N GLU A 114 -10.31 2.51 11.64
CA GLU A 114 -9.86 3.88 11.44
C GLU A 114 -8.55 4.22 12.15
N ASN A 115 -7.87 5.21 11.58
CA ASN A 115 -6.74 5.87 12.22
C ASN A 115 -5.60 4.92 12.60
N SER A 116 -5.22 4.05 11.67
CA SER A 116 -4.11 3.11 11.87
C SER A 116 -2.75 3.81 11.98
N PRO A 117 -1.82 3.30 12.78
CA PRO A 117 -0.44 3.78 12.84
C PRO A 117 0.32 3.64 11.52
N CYS A 118 0.00 2.63 10.73
CA CYS A 118 0.60 2.30 9.43
C CYS A 118 -0.51 1.71 8.54
N TRP A 119 -0.25 0.67 7.75
CA TRP A 119 -1.27 -0.09 7.03
C TRP A 119 -2.42 -0.47 7.97
N ASN A 120 -3.64 -0.42 7.46
CA ASN A 120 -4.79 -0.67 8.31
C ASN A 120 -5.07 -2.17 8.46
N ILE A 121 -5.46 -2.84 7.38
CA ILE A 121 -5.81 -4.26 7.38
C ILE A 121 -4.78 -5.01 6.52
N HIS A 122 -4.10 -5.99 7.11
CA HIS A 122 -3.05 -6.76 6.44
C HIS A 122 -3.21 -8.26 6.70
N PRO A 123 -4.04 -8.97 5.93
CA PRO A 123 -3.98 -10.43 5.86
C PRO A 123 -2.72 -10.85 5.10
N LEU A 124 -1.91 -11.70 5.70
CA LEU A 124 -0.66 -12.19 5.15
C LEU A 124 -0.67 -13.71 5.06
N MET A 125 -0.54 -14.27 3.86
CA MET A 125 -0.55 -15.71 3.62
C MET A 125 -1.80 -16.44 4.16
N CYS A 126 -2.93 -15.74 4.17
CA CYS A 126 -4.21 -16.28 4.61
C CYS A 126 -4.96 -17.00 3.47
N GLU A 127 -5.88 -17.86 3.84
CA GLU A 127 -6.74 -18.61 2.94
C GLU A 127 -8.22 -18.40 3.28
N ASN A 128 -9.08 -18.21 2.27
CA ASN A 128 -10.52 -17.95 2.42
C ASN A 128 -10.77 -16.70 3.28
N VAL A 129 -10.40 -15.53 2.77
CA VAL A 129 -10.61 -14.23 3.43
C VAL A 129 -11.86 -13.57 2.86
N ILE A 130 -12.82 -13.24 3.70
CA ILE A 130 -14.01 -12.48 3.33
C ILE A 130 -13.97 -11.13 4.06
N ILE A 131 -14.10 -10.06 3.28
CA ILE A 131 -14.18 -8.68 3.76
C ILE A 131 -15.46 -8.11 3.15
N ASP A 132 -16.48 -7.89 3.96
CA ASP A 132 -17.80 -7.45 3.50
C ASP A 132 -18.30 -6.27 4.29
N ASN A 133 -18.80 -5.26 3.59
CA ASN A 133 -19.47 -4.10 4.17
C ASN A 133 -18.67 -3.40 5.29
N ILE A 134 -17.35 -3.36 5.18
CA ILE A 134 -16.50 -2.61 6.12
C ILE A 134 -16.27 -1.18 5.63
N SER A 135 -15.89 -0.32 6.57
CA SER A 135 -15.34 1.01 6.27
C SER A 135 -13.92 1.12 6.78
N VAL A 136 -13.01 1.64 5.94
CA VAL A 136 -11.61 1.88 6.33
C VAL A 136 -11.30 3.36 6.18
N ARG A 137 -10.83 4.00 7.27
CA ARG A 137 -10.50 5.43 7.27
C ARG A 137 -9.14 5.69 7.88
N ASN A 138 -8.27 6.32 7.11
CA ASN A 138 -7.03 6.90 7.59
C ASN A 138 -6.94 8.35 7.12
N PRO A 139 -6.39 9.28 7.90
CA PRO A 139 -6.24 10.66 7.43
C PRO A 139 -5.49 10.74 6.11
N GLY A 140 -5.89 11.61 5.19
CA GLY A 140 -5.25 11.77 3.87
C GLY A 140 -3.77 12.16 3.93
N TYR A 141 -3.29 12.66 5.07
CA TYR A 141 -1.88 12.95 5.30
C TYR A 141 -1.10 11.76 5.91
N SER A 142 -1.75 10.63 6.19
CA SER A 142 -1.10 9.49 6.84
C SER A 142 -0.13 8.79 5.90
N GLN A 143 1.16 8.77 6.27
CA GLN A 143 2.18 8.04 5.52
C GLN A 143 2.03 6.54 5.75
N ASN A 144 2.06 5.77 4.67
CA ASN A 144 1.76 4.34 4.68
C ASN A 144 0.40 4.06 5.37
N GLY A 145 -0.54 4.95 5.17
CA GLY A 145 -1.91 4.83 5.68
C GLY A 145 -2.80 4.05 4.71
N ASP A 146 -2.28 2.93 4.18
CA ASP A 146 -2.97 2.04 3.26
C ASP A 146 -4.24 1.47 3.91
N GLY A 147 -5.24 1.19 3.10
CA GLY A 147 -6.51 0.64 3.58
C GLY A 147 -6.46 -0.86 3.80
N LEU A 148 -6.26 -1.59 2.74
CA LEU A 148 -6.14 -3.05 2.73
C LEU A 148 -4.90 -3.46 1.94
N ASP A 149 -4.02 -4.19 2.57
CA ASP A 149 -2.88 -4.85 1.95
C ASP A 149 -3.09 -6.37 1.97
N LEU A 150 -3.67 -6.89 0.92
CA LEU A 150 -3.90 -8.33 0.78
C LEU A 150 -2.62 -8.98 0.24
N GLU A 151 -1.85 -9.65 1.11
CA GLU A 151 -0.52 -10.15 0.76
C GLU A 151 -0.45 -11.68 0.77
N SER A 152 -0.08 -12.28 -0.36
CA SER A 152 0.12 -13.73 -0.50
C SER A 152 -1.09 -14.57 -0.07
N CYS A 153 -2.30 -14.03 -0.21
CA CYS A 153 -3.54 -14.68 0.18
C CYS A 153 -4.18 -15.46 -0.98
N VAL A 154 -4.93 -16.49 -0.64
CA VAL A 154 -5.62 -17.36 -1.61
C VAL A 154 -7.10 -17.38 -1.32
N ASN A 155 -7.95 -17.27 -2.38
CA ASN A 155 -9.40 -17.27 -2.30
C ASN A 155 -9.94 -16.15 -1.40
N SER A 156 -9.89 -14.92 -1.86
CA SER A 156 -10.35 -13.77 -1.10
C SER A 156 -11.52 -13.06 -1.79
N ILE A 157 -12.46 -12.56 -0.99
CA ILE A 157 -13.62 -11.78 -1.45
C ILE A 157 -13.64 -10.47 -0.68
N ILE A 158 -13.61 -9.35 -1.39
CA ILE A 158 -13.70 -8.00 -0.83
C ILE A 158 -14.89 -7.32 -1.49
N VAL A 159 -15.96 -7.10 -0.74
CA VAL A 159 -17.22 -6.60 -1.33
C VAL A 159 -17.87 -5.51 -0.47
N ASN A 160 -18.70 -4.68 -1.11
CA ASN A 160 -19.58 -3.68 -0.47
C ASN A 160 -18.85 -2.71 0.48
N SER A 161 -17.55 -2.56 0.35
CA SER A 161 -16.71 -1.89 1.33
C SER A 161 -16.27 -0.51 0.87
N THR A 162 -15.93 0.36 1.83
CA THR A 162 -15.53 1.74 1.56
C THR A 162 -14.16 2.06 2.13
N PHE A 163 -13.38 2.84 1.36
CA PHE A 163 -12.02 3.22 1.73
C PHE A 163 -11.84 4.74 1.57
N ASP A 164 -11.29 5.37 2.59
CA ASP A 164 -10.93 6.80 2.62
C ASP A 164 -9.58 6.91 3.35
N VAL A 165 -8.48 6.95 2.61
CA VAL A 165 -7.17 6.65 3.16
C VAL A 165 -6.08 7.60 2.66
N GLY A 166 -4.91 7.56 3.27
CA GLY A 166 -3.81 8.46 2.95
C GLY A 166 -2.70 7.85 2.08
N ASP A 167 -2.83 6.57 1.74
CA ASP A 167 -1.94 5.85 0.82
C ASP A 167 -2.78 4.91 -0.07
N ASP A 168 -2.31 3.76 -0.50
CA ASP A 168 -3.05 2.87 -1.39
C ASP A 168 -4.33 2.32 -0.72
N ALA A 169 -5.46 2.35 -1.41
CA ALA A 169 -6.75 1.98 -0.79
C ALA A 169 -6.95 0.46 -0.73
N ILE A 170 -6.95 -0.22 -1.88
CA ILE A 170 -7.04 -1.67 -1.99
C ILE A 170 -5.77 -2.12 -2.72
N CYS A 171 -4.84 -2.69 -1.99
CA CYS A 171 -3.53 -3.07 -2.50
C CYS A 171 -3.31 -4.59 -2.47
N ILE A 172 -2.91 -5.15 -3.59
CA ILE A 172 -2.58 -6.57 -3.74
C ILE A 172 -1.06 -6.72 -3.75
N LYS A 173 -0.56 -7.50 -2.81
CA LYS A 173 0.87 -7.74 -2.59
C LYS A 173 1.20 -9.23 -2.52
N SER A 174 2.48 -9.59 -2.66
CA SER A 174 2.97 -10.98 -2.52
C SER A 174 4.45 -11.06 -2.18
N GLY A 175 4.88 -10.20 -1.26
CA GLY A 175 6.27 -10.17 -0.78
C GLY A 175 7.21 -9.33 -1.62
N LYS A 176 8.34 -8.99 -1.03
CA LYS A 176 9.32 -8.02 -1.54
C LYS A 176 10.62 -8.71 -1.94
N ASP A 177 11.12 -8.41 -3.16
CA ASP A 177 12.45 -8.76 -3.65
C ASP A 177 12.75 -10.28 -3.50
N GLU A 178 13.96 -10.63 -3.12
CA GLU A 178 14.39 -12.02 -2.95
C GLU A 178 13.53 -12.80 -1.95
N ASP A 179 13.14 -12.19 -0.82
CA ASP A 179 12.28 -12.84 0.17
C ASP A 179 10.94 -13.24 -0.43
N GLY A 180 10.32 -12.35 -1.20
CA GLY A 180 9.06 -12.63 -1.88
C GLY A 180 9.20 -13.74 -2.93
N ARG A 181 10.27 -13.70 -3.76
CA ARG A 181 10.54 -14.75 -4.74
C ARG A 181 10.81 -16.09 -4.07
N ARG A 182 11.67 -16.12 -3.04
CA ARG A 182 11.99 -17.34 -2.28
C ARG A 182 10.77 -17.94 -1.59
N ARG A 183 9.90 -17.09 -1.02
CA ARG A 183 8.65 -17.49 -0.40
C ARG A 183 7.71 -18.15 -1.40
N ASN A 184 7.72 -17.68 -2.65
CA ASN A 184 6.95 -18.23 -3.78
C ASN A 184 5.46 -18.45 -3.44
N ARG A 185 4.87 -17.47 -2.75
CA ARG A 185 3.44 -17.47 -2.38
C ARG A 185 2.74 -16.31 -3.07
N PRO A 186 2.11 -16.56 -4.22
CA PRO A 186 1.35 -15.52 -4.92
C PRO A 186 0.05 -15.18 -4.18
N THR A 187 -0.50 -14.01 -4.46
CA THR A 187 -1.92 -13.72 -4.18
C THR A 187 -2.76 -14.23 -5.34
N VAL A 188 -3.73 -15.10 -5.06
CA VAL A 188 -4.47 -15.84 -6.08
C VAL A 188 -5.97 -15.91 -5.79
N ASN A 189 -6.79 -15.81 -6.85
CA ASN A 189 -8.25 -15.95 -6.80
C ASN A 189 -8.89 -14.89 -5.88
N VAL A 190 -8.85 -13.63 -6.29
CA VAL A 190 -9.45 -12.54 -5.53
C VAL A 190 -10.61 -11.93 -6.31
N ILE A 191 -11.73 -11.74 -5.64
CA ILE A 191 -12.88 -11.00 -6.14
C ILE A 191 -13.02 -9.71 -5.34
N ILE A 192 -13.06 -8.59 -6.05
CA ILE A 192 -13.32 -7.26 -5.49
C ILE A 192 -14.54 -6.72 -6.23
N ASP A 193 -15.63 -6.49 -5.52
CA ASP A 193 -16.87 -6.05 -6.14
C ASP A 193 -17.59 -5.00 -5.28
N ASN A 194 -18.24 -4.04 -5.96
CA ASN A 194 -19.06 -3.01 -5.31
C ASN A 194 -18.34 -2.24 -4.19
N CYS A 195 -17.06 -1.92 -4.38
CA CYS A 195 -16.27 -1.12 -3.45
C CYS A 195 -16.19 0.35 -3.87
N LYS A 196 -16.05 1.25 -2.89
CA LYS A 196 -15.88 2.69 -3.12
C LYS A 196 -14.60 3.18 -2.46
N VAL A 197 -13.84 3.97 -3.20
CA VAL A 197 -12.64 4.65 -2.68
C VAL A 197 -12.87 6.15 -2.81
N PHE A 198 -12.83 6.86 -1.68
CA PHE A 198 -13.03 8.31 -1.65
C PHE A 198 -11.72 9.08 -1.76
N GLN A 199 -10.65 8.58 -1.17
CA GLN A 199 -9.30 9.13 -1.23
C GLN A 199 -8.27 8.02 -1.11
N GLY A 200 -7.06 8.23 -1.65
CA GLY A 200 -5.92 7.31 -1.59
C GLY A 200 -4.90 7.60 -2.69
N HIS A 201 -3.67 7.11 -2.56
CA HIS A 201 -2.68 7.20 -3.62
C HIS A 201 -3.03 6.33 -4.85
N GLY A 202 -3.79 5.27 -4.64
CA GLY A 202 -4.36 4.46 -5.71
C GLY A 202 -5.68 3.83 -5.28
N GLY A 203 -6.66 3.78 -6.18
CA GLY A 203 -7.97 3.15 -5.90
C GLY A 203 -7.84 1.64 -5.79
N PHE A 204 -7.32 1.01 -6.83
CA PHE A 204 -6.88 -0.39 -6.85
C PHE A 204 -5.42 -0.44 -7.26
N VAL A 205 -4.61 -1.16 -6.50
CA VAL A 205 -3.17 -1.19 -6.67
C VAL A 205 -2.65 -2.62 -6.68
N VAL A 206 -1.72 -2.91 -7.57
CA VAL A 206 -0.90 -4.13 -7.55
C VAL A 206 0.55 -3.72 -7.34
N GLY A 207 1.14 -4.19 -6.25
CA GLY A 207 2.54 -3.91 -5.93
C GLY A 207 2.75 -2.70 -4.98
N SER A 208 4.00 -2.18 -4.89
CA SER A 208 5.22 -2.66 -5.58
C SER A 208 5.74 -4.03 -5.10
N GLU A 209 5.39 -4.47 -3.92
CA GLU A 209 5.77 -5.76 -3.34
C GLU A 209 4.93 -6.90 -3.96
N MET A 210 5.30 -7.36 -5.17
CA MET A 210 4.56 -8.39 -5.90
C MET A 210 5.46 -9.56 -6.35
N SER A 211 6.57 -9.76 -5.63
CA SER A 211 7.64 -10.68 -6.01
C SER A 211 7.25 -12.16 -5.99
N GLY A 212 6.25 -12.54 -5.19
CA GLY A 212 5.67 -13.88 -5.20
C GLY A 212 4.63 -14.13 -6.30
N GLY A 213 4.27 -13.08 -7.06
CA GLY A 213 3.26 -13.15 -8.12
C GLY A 213 1.84 -12.79 -7.68
N VAL A 214 1.02 -12.40 -8.65
CA VAL A 214 -0.41 -12.06 -8.46
C VAL A 214 -1.19 -12.67 -9.62
N LYS A 215 -2.26 -13.42 -9.33
CA LYS A 215 -2.96 -14.17 -10.36
C LYS A 215 -4.46 -14.30 -10.12
N ASN A 216 -5.24 -14.22 -11.20
CA ASN A 216 -6.70 -14.42 -11.17
C ASN A 216 -7.40 -13.42 -10.26
N ILE A 217 -7.30 -12.14 -10.55
CA ILE A 217 -7.98 -11.07 -9.81
C ILE A 217 -9.16 -10.56 -10.64
N SER A 218 -10.32 -10.44 -10.04
CA SER A 218 -11.51 -9.79 -10.61
C SER A 218 -11.86 -8.54 -9.83
N LEU A 219 -11.86 -7.39 -10.49
CA LEU A 219 -12.28 -6.10 -9.94
C LEU A 219 -13.49 -5.60 -10.71
N THR A 220 -14.64 -5.50 -10.07
CA THR A 220 -15.89 -5.15 -10.75
C THR A 220 -16.73 -4.13 -9.96
N ASN A 221 -17.53 -3.34 -10.68
CA ASN A 221 -18.55 -2.46 -10.11
C ASN A 221 -18.03 -1.47 -9.04
N CYS A 222 -16.79 -1.00 -9.17
CA CYS A 222 -16.16 -0.13 -8.18
C CYS A 222 -16.18 1.34 -8.59
N GLN A 223 -16.04 2.23 -7.61
CA GLN A 223 -16.01 3.68 -7.79
C GLN A 223 -14.78 4.27 -7.09
N PHE A 224 -14.00 5.08 -7.81
CA PHE A 224 -12.86 5.82 -7.27
C PHE A 224 -13.13 7.32 -7.43
N LEU A 225 -13.24 8.04 -6.31
CA LEU A 225 -13.87 9.38 -6.25
C LEU A 225 -12.91 10.48 -5.76
N GLY A 226 -11.63 10.39 -6.08
CA GLY A 226 -10.66 11.42 -5.65
C GLY A 226 -9.30 10.84 -5.28
N THR A 227 -8.96 9.69 -5.82
CA THR A 227 -7.63 9.09 -5.65
C THR A 227 -6.59 9.80 -6.51
N ASP A 228 -5.31 9.74 -6.14
CA ASP A 228 -4.24 10.27 -6.96
C ASP A 228 -4.18 9.51 -8.30
N VAL A 229 -4.22 8.19 -8.27
CA VAL A 229 -4.28 7.29 -9.41
C VAL A 229 -5.52 6.39 -9.29
N GLY A 230 -6.17 6.09 -10.39
CA GLY A 230 -7.32 5.17 -10.39
C GLY A 230 -6.89 3.71 -10.24
N LEU A 231 -6.34 3.15 -11.31
CA LEU A 231 -5.81 1.78 -11.39
C LEU A 231 -4.28 1.84 -11.50
N ARG A 232 -3.58 1.28 -10.52
CA ARG A 232 -2.14 1.43 -10.39
C ARG A 232 -1.44 0.09 -10.33
N PHE A 233 -0.58 -0.15 -11.31
CA PHE A 233 0.31 -1.32 -11.38
C PHE A 233 1.74 -0.83 -11.25
N LYS A 234 2.42 -1.17 -10.16
CA LYS A 234 3.74 -0.64 -9.86
C LYS A 234 4.72 -1.74 -9.49
N SER A 235 5.91 -1.66 -10.06
CA SER A 235 7.03 -2.56 -9.77
C SER A 235 8.35 -1.91 -10.19
N ARG A 236 9.43 -2.65 -10.09
CA ARG A 236 10.75 -2.28 -10.60
C ARG A 236 11.62 -3.52 -10.80
N ARG A 237 12.71 -3.37 -11.55
CA ARG A 237 13.75 -4.42 -11.57
C ARG A 237 14.24 -4.72 -10.15
N GLY A 238 14.60 -5.98 -9.88
CA GLY A 238 14.89 -6.48 -8.55
C GLY A 238 13.69 -7.13 -7.86
N ARG A 239 12.45 -6.75 -8.21
CA ARG A 239 11.22 -7.38 -7.67
C ARG A 239 11.01 -8.78 -8.22
N GLY A 240 11.13 -8.97 -9.54
CA GLY A 240 10.65 -10.18 -10.20
C GLY A 240 9.14 -10.35 -10.03
N GLY A 241 8.70 -11.60 -10.16
CA GLY A 241 7.29 -11.97 -10.03
C GLY A 241 6.46 -11.71 -11.28
N VAL A 242 5.33 -12.39 -11.38
CA VAL A 242 4.40 -12.30 -12.50
C VAL A 242 3.02 -11.87 -12.03
N VAL A 243 2.49 -10.81 -12.62
CA VAL A 243 1.10 -10.39 -12.45
C VAL A 243 0.33 -10.78 -13.69
N GLU A 244 -0.66 -11.67 -13.55
CA GLU A 244 -1.37 -12.21 -14.69
C GLU A 244 -2.85 -12.51 -14.42
N ASN A 245 -3.64 -12.49 -15.50
CA ASN A 245 -5.07 -12.80 -15.48
C ASN A 245 -5.84 -11.86 -14.55
N ILE A 246 -5.71 -10.56 -14.80
CA ILE A 246 -6.40 -9.50 -14.07
C ILE A 246 -7.59 -9.04 -14.91
N TYR A 247 -8.78 -9.11 -14.36
CA TYR A 247 -10.04 -8.78 -15.03
C TYR A 247 -10.69 -7.58 -14.36
N ILE A 248 -10.74 -6.44 -15.04
CA ILE A 248 -11.27 -5.17 -14.53
C ILE A 248 -12.47 -4.76 -15.37
N ARG A 249 -13.62 -4.56 -14.73
CA ARG A 249 -14.84 -4.24 -15.43
C ARG A 249 -15.74 -3.30 -14.64
N ASN A 250 -16.41 -2.38 -15.37
CA ASN A 250 -17.42 -1.46 -14.82
C ASN A 250 -16.87 -0.63 -13.64
N ILE A 251 -15.82 0.13 -13.91
CA ILE A 251 -15.21 1.05 -12.94
C ILE A 251 -15.55 2.49 -13.30
N ASN A 252 -16.03 3.23 -12.34
CA ASN A 252 -16.30 4.65 -12.46
C ASN A 252 -15.28 5.45 -11.66
N MET A 253 -14.59 6.35 -12.33
CA MET A 253 -13.57 7.22 -11.73
C MET A 253 -13.98 8.67 -11.87
N PHE A 254 -13.77 9.45 -10.81
CA PHE A 254 -14.08 10.87 -10.82
C PHE A 254 -13.05 11.65 -10.00
N ASN A 255 -12.57 12.79 -10.54
CA ASN A 255 -11.55 13.63 -9.90
C ASN A 255 -10.27 12.88 -9.55
N ILE A 256 -9.75 12.08 -10.48
CA ILE A 256 -8.45 11.44 -10.33
C ILE A 256 -7.36 12.51 -10.49
N ALA A 257 -6.46 12.59 -9.52
CA ALA A 257 -5.50 13.70 -9.47
C ALA A 257 -4.44 13.64 -10.57
N THR A 258 -4.05 12.46 -11.01
CA THR A 258 -3.02 12.26 -12.04
C THR A 258 -3.50 11.34 -13.17
N GLU A 259 -3.32 10.04 -13.09
CA GLU A 259 -3.66 9.08 -14.14
C GLU A 259 -4.84 8.18 -13.76
N SER A 260 -5.77 7.96 -14.71
CA SER A 260 -6.80 6.93 -14.53
C SER A 260 -6.19 5.53 -14.52
N PHE A 261 -5.16 5.32 -15.36
CA PHE A 261 -4.35 4.10 -15.42
C PHE A 261 -2.87 4.42 -15.34
N LEU A 262 -2.16 3.74 -14.45
CA LEU A 262 -0.71 3.83 -14.34
C LEU A 262 -0.09 2.43 -14.30
N PHE A 263 0.78 2.15 -15.26
CA PHE A 263 1.75 1.06 -15.23
C PHE A 263 3.13 1.67 -15.04
N ASP A 264 3.73 1.49 -13.86
CA ASP A 264 5.03 2.07 -13.52
C ASP A 264 5.98 0.97 -13.07
N LEU A 265 6.91 0.61 -13.96
CA LEU A 265 7.95 -0.39 -13.71
C LEU A 265 9.28 0.24 -13.28
N TYR A 266 9.31 1.55 -13.06
CA TYR A 266 10.45 2.29 -12.49
C TYR A 266 10.18 2.78 -11.06
N TYR A 267 9.21 2.20 -10.38
CA TYR A 267 8.76 2.66 -9.07
C TYR A 267 9.91 2.84 -8.06
N GLY A 268 10.12 4.07 -7.62
CA GLY A 268 11.22 4.46 -6.73
C GLY A 268 12.58 4.58 -7.42
N GLY A 269 12.62 4.55 -8.75
CA GLY A 269 13.77 4.88 -9.59
C GLY A 269 13.41 5.97 -10.59
N LYS A 270 14.38 6.37 -11.41
CA LYS A 270 14.16 7.28 -12.55
C LYS A 270 14.17 6.47 -13.83
N SER A 271 13.27 6.79 -14.75
CA SER A 271 13.37 6.32 -16.13
C SER A 271 14.54 6.99 -16.85
N ALA A 272 14.99 6.42 -17.95
CA ALA A 272 16.05 7.01 -18.76
C ALA A 272 15.69 8.43 -19.23
N SER A 273 14.42 8.70 -19.57
CA SER A 273 13.95 10.03 -19.96
C SER A 273 13.96 11.02 -18.80
N GLU A 274 13.55 10.62 -17.61
CA GLU A 274 13.60 11.47 -16.41
C GLU A 274 15.02 11.81 -15.98
N SER A 275 15.97 10.87 -16.14
CA SER A 275 17.39 11.13 -15.89
C SER A 275 17.96 12.18 -16.85
N LEU A 276 17.56 12.14 -18.13
CA LEU A 276 17.97 13.13 -19.14
C LEU A 276 17.37 14.53 -18.86
N GLU A 277 16.11 14.59 -18.43
CA GLU A 277 15.43 15.85 -18.10
C GLU A 277 16.06 16.53 -16.87
N ASP A 278 16.57 15.75 -15.92
CA ASP A 278 17.28 16.26 -14.73
C ASP A 278 18.73 16.67 -15.00
N GLY A 279 19.22 16.57 -16.25
CA GLY A 279 20.55 16.98 -16.65
C GLY A 279 21.66 16.01 -16.17
N ASP A 280 21.32 14.77 -15.96
CA ASP A 280 22.30 13.72 -15.63
C ASP A 280 23.10 13.41 -16.90
N GLU A 281 24.33 13.93 -16.97
CA GLU A 281 25.26 13.77 -18.12
C GLU A 281 25.89 12.36 -18.20
N THR A 282 25.54 11.44 -17.31
CA THR A 282 25.99 10.08 -17.40
C THR A 282 25.46 9.47 -18.70
N PRO A 283 26.33 8.95 -19.60
CA PRO A 283 25.85 8.26 -20.79
C PRO A 283 24.89 7.16 -20.32
N ILE A 284 23.63 7.26 -20.70
CA ILE A 284 22.72 6.14 -20.55
C ILE A 284 23.32 5.06 -21.42
N ASP A 285 23.98 4.09 -20.81
CA ASP A 285 24.26 2.85 -21.48
C ASP A 285 22.89 2.33 -21.92
N ASN A 286 22.58 2.47 -23.19
CA ASN A 286 21.36 1.96 -23.83
C ASN A 286 21.31 0.42 -23.80
N ILE A 287 22.06 -0.20 -22.90
CA ILE A 287 22.03 -1.61 -22.64
C ILE A 287 20.86 -1.90 -21.75
N ILE A 288 19.72 -2.22 -22.38
CA ILE A 288 18.58 -2.80 -21.66
C ILE A 288 19.11 -4.09 -21.00
N PRO A 289 19.12 -4.18 -19.67
CA PRO A 289 19.60 -5.38 -19.00
C PRO A 289 18.80 -6.60 -19.45
N ALA A 290 19.44 -7.76 -19.53
CA ALA A 290 18.74 -9.00 -19.87
C ALA A 290 17.57 -9.27 -18.93
N VAL A 291 16.54 -9.92 -19.46
CA VAL A 291 15.39 -10.37 -18.66
C VAL A 291 15.84 -11.58 -17.84
N ASP A 292 15.63 -11.53 -16.54
CA ASP A 292 15.96 -12.59 -15.59
C ASP A 292 14.82 -12.75 -14.53
N GLU A 293 15.04 -13.55 -13.51
CA GLU A 293 14.07 -13.79 -12.44
C GLU A 293 13.75 -12.56 -11.59
N THR A 294 14.54 -11.51 -11.67
CA THR A 294 14.32 -10.23 -10.97
C THR A 294 13.53 -9.23 -11.80
N THR A 295 13.26 -9.54 -13.07
CA THR A 295 12.49 -8.70 -13.97
C THR A 295 10.99 -8.96 -13.75
N PRO A 296 10.20 -7.98 -13.32
CA PRO A 296 8.76 -8.16 -13.13
C PRO A 296 8.05 -8.30 -14.49
N ALA A 297 6.99 -9.10 -14.52
CA ALA A 297 6.17 -9.27 -15.71
C ALA A 297 4.69 -9.01 -15.42
N PHE A 298 4.06 -8.20 -16.29
CA PHE A 298 2.62 -7.94 -16.28
C PHE A 298 2.02 -8.43 -17.59
N ARG A 299 1.05 -9.33 -17.52
CA ARG A 299 0.43 -9.90 -18.73
C ARG A 299 -1.03 -10.30 -18.51
N ASN A 300 -1.79 -10.43 -19.59
CA ASN A 300 -3.19 -10.86 -19.55
C ASN A 300 -4.03 -9.98 -18.62
N ILE A 301 -3.94 -8.65 -18.78
CA ILE A 301 -4.73 -7.68 -18.04
C ILE A 301 -5.85 -7.20 -18.97
N TYR A 302 -7.09 -7.50 -18.58
CA TYR A 302 -8.28 -7.23 -19.38
C TYR A 302 -9.10 -6.13 -18.72
N VAL A 303 -9.33 -5.05 -19.46
CA VAL A 303 -10.03 -3.88 -18.95
C VAL A 303 -11.23 -3.57 -19.84
N ARG A 304 -12.42 -3.43 -19.25
CA ARG A 304 -13.66 -3.20 -19.98
C ARG A 304 -14.61 -2.29 -19.21
N ALA A 305 -15.33 -1.44 -19.94
CA ALA A 305 -16.38 -0.57 -19.40
C ALA A 305 -15.85 0.33 -18.25
N ILE A 306 -14.83 1.13 -18.56
CA ILE A 306 -14.27 2.11 -17.64
C ILE A 306 -14.76 3.50 -18.04
N THR A 307 -15.24 4.24 -17.05
CA THR A 307 -15.56 5.67 -17.20
C THR A 307 -14.66 6.46 -16.27
N SER A 308 -13.92 7.43 -16.80
CA SER A 308 -13.15 8.38 -16.01
C SER A 308 -13.48 9.80 -16.42
N ARG A 309 -13.72 10.65 -15.41
CA ARG A 309 -14.02 12.09 -15.60
C ARG A 309 -13.12 12.91 -14.70
N ASN A 310 -12.62 14.02 -15.23
CA ASN A 310 -11.71 14.93 -14.53
C ASN A 310 -10.41 14.25 -14.07
N ALA A 311 -9.77 13.52 -15.00
CA ALA A 311 -8.41 13.03 -14.81
C ALA A 311 -7.49 13.76 -15.83
N PRO A 312 -6.36 14.32 -15.40
CA PRO A 312 -5.42 15.02 -16.30
C PRO A 312 -4.86 14.09 -17.39
N ARG A 313 -4.60 12.84 -17.06
CA ARG A 313 -4.10 11.84 -18.00
C ARG A 313 -4.94 10.57 -17.97
N PRO A 314 -5.34 10.04 -19.13
CA PRO A 314 -6.11 8.78 -19.18
C PRO A 314 -5.23 7.58 -18.82
N MET A 315 -3.99 7.52 -19.32
CA MET A 315 -3.07 6.39 -19.14
C MET A 315 -1.64 6.84 -19.19
N LEU A 316 -0.79 6.16 -18.39
CA LEU A 316 0.67 6.26 -18.46
C LEU A 316 1.27 4.86 -18.32
N PHE A 317 2.17 4.52 -19.25
CA PHE A 317 2.92 3.28 -19.26
C PHE A 317 4.42 3.58 -19.22
N ASN A 318 5.04 3.33 -18.08
CA ASN A 318 6.48 3.37 -17.90
C ASN A 318 6.97 1.92 -17.86
N ALA A 319 7.36 1.40 -19.03
CA ALA A 319 7.82 0.02 -19.17
C ALA A 319 9.35 -0.07 -19.10
N ILE A 320 9.84 -1.25 -18.74
CA ILE A 320 11.28 -1.58 -18.72
C ILE A 320 11.66 -2.17 -20.08
#